data_169b61dc2f6e82306e31699142523fc2
#
_entry.id   169b61dc2f6e82306e31699142523fc2
#
_cell.length_a   1.000
_cell.length_b   1.000
_cell.length_c   1.000
_cell.angle_alpha   90.00
_cell.angle_beta   90.00
_cell.angle_gamma   90.00
#
_symmetry.space_group_name_H-M   'P 1'
#
loop_
_entity.id
_entity.type
_entity.pdbx_description
1 polymer ?
#
loop_
_entity_poly.entity_id
_entity_poly.type
_entity_poly.pdbx_seq_one_letter_code
_entity_poly.pdbx_strand_id
1 'polypeptide(L)'
;ILDMEPPRVNAYTLETSIAEKLEAIIHNGYFNSRYKDFYDIYVLSKKYVFSYAELRNAVIQTFENRKTPMTMDSAAFSDEFLNDPVHQTRWKSFLKKKKALIQVSMSDAMDWIKAFVRPLFEGTEKTRWNPEKGNWE
;
A
#
# COMPACT_ATOMS: atom_id res chain seq x y z
N ILE A 1 1.19 -13.42 32.34
CA ILE A 1 0.81 -13.16 32.11
C ILE A 1 0.33 -12.70 32.04
N LEU A 2 0.47 -12.59 32.02
CA LEU A 2 -0.05 -12.15 31.77
C LEU A 2 -0.35 -11.75 31.25
N ASP A 3 -0.16 -11.68 30.84
CA ASP A 3 -0.37 -11.25 30.21
C ASP A 3 -0.52 -11.14 29.47
N MET A 4 -0.50 -11.36 29.61
CA MET A 4 -0.60 -11.39 28.88
C MET A 4 -0.81 -10.78 27.85
N GLU A 5 -0.35 -10.41 27.53
CA GLU A 5 -0.26 -9.73 26.43
C GLU A 5 0.25 -10.49 25.47
N PRO A 6 -0.45 -10.98 24.89
CA PRO A 6 -0.07 -11.94 24.07
C PRO A 6 0.88 -11.54 23.18
N PRO A 7 1.26 -12.37 22.71
CA PRO A 7 2.16 -12.40 21.81
C PRO A 7 1.95 -11.49 20.71
N ARG A 8 1.70 -10.34 20.95
CA ARG A 8 1.66 -9.39 19.92
C ARG A 8 2.94 -9.30 19.19
N VAL A 9 4.01 -9.69 19.83
CA VAL A 9 5.30 -9.67 19.16
C VAL A 9 5.35 -10.58 17.98
N ASN A 10 4.51 -11.61 17.94
CA ASN A 10 4.50 -12.54 16.84
C ASN A 10 3.40 -12.28 15.86
N ALA A 11 2.59 -11.29 16.10
CA ALA A 11 1.47 -11.01 15.22
C ALA A 11 1.87 -10.01 14.18
N TYR A 12 1.43 -10.21 12.97
CA TYR A 12 1.52 -9.17 11.98
C TYR A 12 0.53 -8.09 12.35
N THR A 13 1.04 -6.88 12.47
CA THR A 13 0.16 -5.73 12.61
C THR A 13 -0.36 -5.35 11.24
N LEU A 14 -1.40 -4.54 11.23
CA LEU A 14 -1.92 -4.01 9.98
C LEU A 14 -0.86 -3.17 9.29
N GLU A 15 -0.09 -2.40 10.06
CA GLU A 15 0.98 -1.57 9.54
C GLU A 15 2.07 -2.40 8.87
N THR A 16 2.46 -3.51 9.48
CA THR A 16 3.46 -4.40 8.90
C THR A 16 2.95 -5.03 7.60
N SER A 17 1.69 -5.42 7.59
CA SER A 17 1.08 -5.99 6.39
C SER A 17 1.12 -5.00 5.23
N ILE A 18 0.78 -3.75 5.49
CA ILE A 18 0.82 -2.71 4.45
C ILE A 18 2.26 -2.48 4.00
N ALA A 19 3.20 -2.42 4.95
CA ALA A 19 4.60 -2.18 4.62
C ALA A 19 5.15 -3.28 3.70
N GLU A 20 4.80 -4.54 3.97
CA GLU A 20 5.28 -5.65 3.14
C GLU A 20 4.66 -5.64 1.75
N LYS A 21 3.38 -5.33 1.65
CA LYS A 21 2.73 -5.23 0.35
C LYS A 21 3.31 -4.09 -0.47
N LEU A 22 3.59 -2.98 0.19
CA LEU A 22 4.16 -1.81 -0.47
C LEU A 22 5.57 -2.10 -0.96
N GLU A 23 6.37 -2.78 -0.15
CA GLU A 23 7.71 -3.16 -0.56
C GLU A 23 7.68 -4.10 -1.77
N ALA A 24 6.75 -5.05 -1.78
CA ALA A 24 6.61 -5.98 -2.90
C ALA A 24 6.25 -5.23 -4.19
N ILE A 25 5.39 -4.23 -4.09
CA ILE A 25 5.02 -3.40 -5.25
C ILE A 25 6.23 -2.70 -5.82
N ILE A 26 7.03 -2.07 -4.96
CA ILE A 26 8.22 -1.34 -5.40
C ILE A 26 9.28 -2.30 -5.93
N HIS A 27 9.48 -3.42 -5.24
CA HIS A 27 10.47 -4.41 -5.64
C HIS A 27 10.20 -4.99 -7.04
N ASN A 28 8.93 -5.28 -7.33
CA ASN A 28 8.56 -5.88 -8.62
C ASN A 28 8.45 -4.86 -9.75
N GLY A 29 8.27 -3.60 -9.44
CA GLY A 29 8.32 -2.52 -10.42
C GLY A 29 7.33 -2.69 -11.56
N TYR A 30 7.79 -2.41 -12.79
CA TYR A 30 6.94 -2.41 -13.97
C TYR A 30 6.33 -3.77 -14.28
N PHE A 31 7.05 -4.83 -13.97
CA PHE A 31 6.60 -6.20 -14.27
C PHE A 31 5.80 -6.80 -13.14
N ASN A 32 5.30 -5.96 -12.26
CA ASN A 32 4.49 -6.42 -11.15
C ASN A 32 3.18 -7.00 -11.66
N SER A 33 2.91 -8.25 -11.27
CA SER A 33 1.64 -8.90 -11.58
C SER A 33 0.83 -9.17 -10.31
N ARG A 34 1.27 -8.60 -9.19
CA ARG A 34 0.63 -8.84 -7.89
C ARG A 34 -0.42 -7.77 -7.63
N TYR A 35 -1.44 -7.75 -8.46
CA TYR A 35 -2.51 -6.75 -8.34
C TYR A 35 -3.24 -6.81 -7.01
N LYS A 36 -3.18 -7.97 -6.34
CA LYS A 36 -3.75 -8.12 -5.01
C LYS A 36 -3.11 -7.16 -4.01
N ASP A 37 -1.80 -6.93 -4.10
CA ASP A 37 -1.13 -6.01 -3.17
C ASP A 37 -1.63 -4.59 -3.34
N PHE A 38 -1.81 -4.13 -4.58
CA PHE A 38 -2.41 -2.82 -4.84
C PHE A 38 -3.83 -2.75 -4.28
N TYR A 39 -4.62 -3.76 -4.57
CA TYR A 39 -6.01 -3.80 -4.14
C TYR A 39 -6.12 -3.80 -2.62
N ASP A 40 -5.29 -4.59 -1.95
CA ASP A 40 -5.31 -4.69 -0.50
C ASP A 40 -4.96 -3.35 0.15
N ILE A 41 -3.94 -2.65 -0.37
CA ILE A 41 -3.59 -1.32 0.15
C ILE A 41 -4.76 -0.35 -0.06
N TYR A 42 -5.37 -0.39 -1.23
CA TYR A 42 -6.53 0.46 -1.52
C TYR A 42 -7.64 0.23 -0.52
N VAL A 43 -8.04 -1.03 -0.33
CA VAL A 43 -9.14 -1.39 0.56
C VAL A 43 -8.82 -1.04 2.02
N LEU A 44 -7.62 -1.38 2.48
CA LEU A 44 -7.25 -1.14 3.87
C LEU A 44 -7.16 0.34 4.18
N SER A 45 -6.66 1.13 3.24
CA SER A 45 -6.56 2.58 3.45
C SER A 45 -7.91 3.28 3.34
N LYS A 46 -8.89 2.67 2.72
CA LYS A 46 -10.25 3.20 2.73
C LYS A 46 -11.01 2.84 3.99
N LYS A 47 -10.55 1.84 4.70
CA LYS A 47 -11.30 1.29 5.81
C LYS A 47 -10.78 1.72 7.18
N TYR A 48 -9.47 1.92 7.31
CA TYR A 48 -8.85 2.12 8.61
C TYR A 48 -8.15 3.45 8.71
N VAL A 49 -8.12 3.96 9.95
CA VAL A 49 -7.29 5.09 10.31
C VAL A 49 -5.90 4.55 10.66
N PHE A 50 -4.86 5.27 10.28
CA PHE A 50 -3.49 4.87 10.60
C PHE A 50 -2.74 6.00 11.29
N SER A 51 -1.94 5.65 12.29
CA SER A 51 -0.99 6.59 12.85
C SER A 51 0.16 6.77 11.86
N TYR A 52 0.48 8.00 11.54
CA TYR A 52 1.56 8.30 10.60
C TYR A 52 2.89 7.74 11.10
N ALA A 53 3.19 7.99 12.39
CA ALA A 53 4.46 7.55 12.96
C ALA A 53 4.60 6.04 12.96
N GLU A 54 3.54 5.33 13.32
CA GLU A 54 3.60 3.87 13.38
C GLU A 54 3.70 3.25 12.00
N LEU A 55 2.92 3.74 11.06
CA LEU A 55 2.95 3.20 9.70
C LEU A 55 4.27 3.51 9.01
N ARG A 56 4.75 4.76 9.14
CA ARG A 56 6.03 5.13 8.53
C ARG A 56 7.17 4.29 9.11
N ASN A 57 7.16 4.06 10.41
CA ASN A 57 8.20 3.25 11.04
C ASN A 57 8.18 1.82 10.49
N ALA A 58 7.00 1.22 10.33
CA ALA A 58 6.88 -0.12 9.75
C ALA A 58 7.42 -0.15 8.32
N VAL A 59 7.12 0.86 7.53
CA VAL A 59 7.59 0.97 6.16
C VAL A 59 9.11 1.09 6.12
N ILE A 60 9.68 1.97 6.94
CA ILE A 60 11.13 2.16 7.00
C ILE A 60 11.82 0.84 7.34
N GLN A 61 11.35 0.16 8.37
CA GLN A 61 11.97 -1.09 8.80
C GLN A 61 11.90 -2.18 7.73
N THR A 62 10.75 -2.32 7.11
CA THR A 62 10.57 -3.34 6.08
C THR A 62 11.49 -3.07 4.88
N PHE A 63 11.54 -1.81 4.43
CA PHE A 63 12.35 -1.45 3.28
C PHE A 63 13.84 -1.57 3.57
N GLU A 64 14.27 -1.20 4.78
CA GLU A 64 15.67 -1.36 5.18
C GLU A 64 16.06 -2.83 5.25
N ASN A 65 15.20 -3.66 5.84
CA ASN A 65 15.50 -5.08 5.96
C ASN A 65 15.64 -5.75 4.60
N ARG A 66 14.90 -5.29 3.62
CA ARG A 66 14.93 -5.87 2.27
C ARG A 66 15.80 -5.08 1.31
N LYS A 67 16.42 -4.01 1.78
CA LYS A 67 17.32 -3.17 0.99
C LYS A 67 16.64 -2.64 -0.27
N THR A 68 15.39 -2.25 -0.12
CA THR A 68 14.59 -1.66 -1.21
C THR A 68 14.48 -0.16 -0.97
N PRO A 69 14.71 0.67 -1.98
CA PRO A 69 14.63 2.12 -1.77
C PRO A 69 13.19 2.59 -1.62
N MET A 70 12.98 3.54 -0.71
CA MET A 70 11.69 4.16 -0.50
C MET A 70 11.58 5.36 -1.44
N THR A 71 11.02 5.14 -2.61
CA THR A 71 10.93 6.20 -3.59
C THR A 71 9.63 6.14 -4.37
N MET A 72 9.04 7.32 -4.59
CA MET A 72 7.89 7.45 -5.48
C MET A 72 8.30 7.35 -6.94
N ASP A 73 9.59 7.46 -7.22
CA ASP A 73 10.11 7.35 -8.58
C ASP A 73 10.32 5.87 -8.89
N SER A 74 9.25 5.13 -8.86
CA SER A 74 9.24 3.70 -9.15
C SER A 74 8.41 3.45 -10.40
N ALA A 75 8.85 2.49 -11.19
CA ALA A 75 8.11 2.10 -12.38
C ALA A 75 6.70 1.62 -12.05
N ALA A 76 6.49 1.09 -10.84
CA ALA A 76 5.17 0.63 -10.41
C ALA A 76 4.18 1.78 -10.28
N PHE A 77 4.67 3.01 -10.06
CA PHE A 77 3.83 4.20 -9.93
C PHE A 77 3.89 5.09 -11.17
N SER A 78 4.47 4.61 -12.26
CA SER A 78 4.66 5.41 -13.46
C SER A 78 3.40 5.48 -14.30
N ASP A 79 3.32 6.52 -15.12
CA ASP A 79 2.24 6.64 -16.10
C ASP A 79 2.29 5.52 -17.13
N GLU A 80 3.49 5.04 -17.44
CA GLU A 80 3.66 3.93 -18.36
C GLU A 80 2.99 2.67 -17.84
N PHE A 81 3.17 2.37 -16.55
CA PHE A 81 2.50 1.24 -15.92
C PHE A 81 0.98 1.42 -15.97
N LEU A 82 0.52 2.61 -15.57
CA LEU A 82 -0.89 2.90 -15.48
C LEU A 82 -1.58 2.83 -16.85
N ASN A 83 -0.89 3.28 -17.90
CA ASN A 83 -1.48 3.34 -19.23
C ASN A 83 -1.24 2.10 -20.06
N ASP A 84 -0.54 1.10 -19.53
CA ASP A 84 -0.27 -0.15 -20.23
C ASP A 84 -1.58 -0.94 -20.37
N PRO A 85 -2.04 -1.22 -21.59
CA PRO A 85 -3.29 -1.98 -21.77
C PRO A 85 -3.25 -3.36 -21.13
N VAL A 86 -2.07 -3.98 -21.07
CA VAL A 86 -1.93 -5.29 -20.44
C VAL A 86 -2.21 -5.19 -18.94
N HIS A 87 -1.64 -4.18 -18.27
CA HIS A 87 -1.90 -3.98 -16.84
C HIS A 87 -3.36 -3.64 -16.59
N GLN A 88 -3.95 -2.78 -17.42
CA GLN A 88 -5.36 -2.42 -17.26
C GLN A 88 -6.28 -3.62 -17.43
N THR A 89 -6.00 -4.46 -18.43
CA THR A 89 -6.78 -5.67 -18.66
C THR A 89 -6.66 -6.65 -17.51
N ARG A 90 -5.45 -6.84 -17.01
CA ARG A 90 -5.20 -7.76 -15.90
C ARG A 90 -5.84 -7.25 -14.61
N TRP A 91 -5.85 -5.95 -14.40
CA TRP A 91 -6.52 -5.35 -13.24
C TRP A 91 -8.01 -5.67 -13.26
N LYS A 92 -8.65 -5.46 -14.43
CA LYS A 92 -10.08 -5.76 -14.57
C LYS A 92 -10.36 -7.22 -14.33
N SER A 93 -9.53 -8.10 -14.88
CA SER A 93 -9.69 -9.53 -14.71
C SER A 93 -9.53 -9.94 -13.24
N PHE A 94 -8.57 -9.33 -12.56
CA PHE A 94 -8.36 -9.59 -11.14
C PHE A 94 -9.59 -9.22 -10.32
N LEU A 95 -10.14 -8.03 -10.54
CA LEU A 95 -11.34 -7.60 -9.81
C LEU A 95 -12.52 -8.53 -10.06
N LYS A 96 -12.67 -8.97 -11.30
CA LYS A 96 -13.76 -9.87 -11.65
C LYS A 96 -13.62 -11.22 -11.00
N LYS A 97 -12.42 -11.80 -11.04
CA LYS A 97 -12.15 -13.11 -10.45
C LYS A 97 -12.31 -13.09 -8.94
N LYS A 98 -11.89 -12.01 -8.32
CA LYS A 98 -11.96 -11.88 -6.88
C LYS A 98 -13.38 -11.61 -6.41
N LYS A 99 -14.29 -11.26 -7.33
CA LYS A 99 -15.64 -10.81 -6.98
C LYS A 99 -15.55 -9.68 -5.96
N ALA A 100 -14.69 -8.74 -6.27
CA ALA A 100 -14.37 -7.68 -5.36
C ALA A 100 -15.60 -6.86 -5.00
N LEU A 101 -15.75 -6.57 -3.72
CA LEU A 101 -16.86 -5.73 -3.25
C LEU A 101 -16.67 -4.29 -3.71
N ILE A 102 -15.41 -3.85 -3.84
CA ILE A 102 -15.11 -2.51 -4.30
C ILE A 102 -14.63 -2.62 -5.73
N GLN A 103 -15.37 -2.02 -6.63
CA GLN A 103 -15.00 -1.94 -8.03
C GLN A 103 -14.42 -0.57 -8.28
N VAL A 104 -13.19 -0.51 -8.75
CA VAL A 104 -12.47 0.74 -8.93
C VAL A 104 -11.59 0.62 -10.17
N SER A 105 -11.48 1.71 -10.94
CA SER A 105 -10.55 1.72 -12.07
C SER A 105 -9.12 1.71 -11.56
N MET A 106 -8.20 1.22 -12.37
CA MET A 106 -6.79 1.21 -12.00
C MET A 106 -6.28 2.63 -11.77
N SER A 107 -6.75 3.59 -12.57
CA SER A 107 -6.35 4.98 -12.42
C SER A 107 -6.79 5.55 -11.07
N ASP A 108 -8.04 5.34 -10.70
CA ASP A 108 -8.54 5.87 -9.43
C ASP A 108 -7.90 5.19 -8.24
N ALA A 109 -7.70 3.87 -8.33
CA ALA A 109 -7.01 3.14 -7.27
C ALA A 109 -5.58 3.65 -7.10
N MET A 110 -4.88 3.89 -8.20
CA MET A 110 -3.50 4.34 -8.16
C MET A 110 -3.38 5.75 -7.60
N ASP A 111 -4.29 6.64 -7.97
CA ASP A 111 -4.29 8.01 -7.42
C ASP A 111 -4.46 7.98 -5.90
N TRP A 112 -5.36 7.16 -5.41
CA TRP A 112 -5.59 7.01 -3.99
C TRP A 112 -4.38 6.43 -3.28
N ILE A 113 -3.80 5.36 -3.86
CA ILE A 113 -2.62 4.71 -3.29
C ILE A 113 -1.44 5.67 -3.22
N LYS A 114 -1.21 6.45 -4.28
CA LYS A 114 -0.11 7.42 -4.29
C LYS A 114 -0.29 8.48 -3.21
N ALA A 115 -1.51 8.96 -3.01
CA ALA A 115 -1.78 9.94 -1.96
C ALA A 115 -1.51 9.36 -0.58
N PHE A 116 -1.79 8.07 -0.40
CA PHE A 116 -1.53 7.37 0.85
C PHE A 116 -0.03 7.15 1.07
N VAL A 117 0.69 6.77 0.04
CA VAL A 117 2.08 6.33 0.13
C VAL A 117 3.08 7.48 0.13
N ARG A 118 2.84 8.53 -0.65
CA ARG A 118 3.83 9.59 -0.85
C ARG A 118 4.35 10.19 0.47
N PRO A 119 3.49 10.59 1.42
CA PRO A 119 4.01 11.15 2.67
C PRO A 119 4.80 10.12 3.49
N LEU A 120 4.46 8.84 3.36
CA LEU A 120 5.18 7.79 4.07
C LEU A 120 6.61 7.65 3.55
N PHE A 121 6.81 7.84 2.24
CA PHE A 121 8.13 7.73 1.63
C PHE A 121 8.94 9.01 1.81
N GLU A 122 8.30 10.15 1.66
CA GLU A 122 9.01 11.43 1.63
C GLU A 122 9.28 12.02 3.01
N GLY A 123 8.52 11.60 4.00
CA GLY A 123 8.76 12.06 5.36
C GLY A 123 8.27 13.47 5.63
N THR A 124 7.00 13.64 5.84
CA THR A 124 6.42 14.94 6.19
C THR A 124 5.87 14.86 7.61
N GLU A 125 5.48 16.01 8.15
CA GLU A 125 4.91 16.04 9.50
C GLU A 125 3.42 15.84 9.41
N LYS A 126 2.99 14.61 9.66
CA LYS A 126 1.58 14.25 9.67
C LYS A 126 1.27 13.47 10.93
N THR A 127 -0.01 13.37 11.26
CA THR A 127 -0.46 12.69 12.46
C THR A 127 -1.19 11.40 12.14
N ARG A 128 -2.17 11.47 11.24
CA ARG A 128 -2.97 10.28 10.96
C ARG A 128 -3.57 10.34 9.57
N TRP A 129 -3.94 9.18 9.09
CA TRP A 129 -4.64 9.03 7.81
C TRP A 129 -6.14 9.07 8.03
N ASN A 130 -6.81 9.88 7.23
CA ASN A 130 -8.26 9.98 7.24
C ASN A 130 -8.82 9.16 6.07
N PRO A 131 -9.41 8.00 6.34
CA PRO A 131 -9.88 7.13 5.26
C PRO A 131 -11.08 7.66 4.51
N GLU A 132 -11.86 8.55 5.13
CA GLU A 132 -13.02 9.13 4.47
C GLU A 132 -12.61 10.19 3.47
N LYS A 133 -11.65 11.02 3.83
CA LYS A 133 -11.19 12.09 2.97
C LYS A 133 -10.08 11.68 2.02
N GLY A 134 -9.39 10.59 2.34
CA GLY A 134 -8.27 10.15 1.53
C GLY A 134 -7.06 11.06 1.63
N ASN A 135 -6.77 11.55 2.82
CA ASN A 135 -5.60 12.39 3.03
C ASN A 135 -4.99 12.15 4.40
N TRP A 136 -3.73 12.58 4.52
CA TRP A 136 -3.00 12.62 5.79
C TRP A 136 -3.27 13.96 6.47
N GLU A 137 -3.55 13.90 7.74
CA GLU A 137 -3.78 15.10 8.55
C GLU A 137 -2.64 15.36 9.51
#